data_629c4d4cd460fb66ef06b278ad87ffc4
#
_entry.id   629c4d4cd460fb66ef06b278ad87ffc4
#
_cell.length_a   1.000
_cell.length_b   1.000
_cell.length_c   1.000
_cell.angle_alpha   90.00
_cell.angle_beta   90.00
_cell.angle_gamma   90.00
#
_symmetry.space_group_name_H-M   'P 1'
#
loop_
_entity.id
_entity.type
_entity.pdbx_description
1 polymer ?
#
loop_
_entity_poly.entity_id
_entity_poly.type
_entity_poly.pdbx_seq_one_letter_code
_entity_poly.pdbx_strand_id
1 'polypeptide(L)'
;HRMYVYAVDGGALRLQNMITQHDAAILRVDFSAPANVTYLRSNCAAGELCFFEADTGMFIPAASRLKDVKWHSLTCPLGWAVQGTHAAQNDGSRVTAVDCPLASARPSLAVGDNFGRVRLLRYPCTSALAKSKAYRGHAAPVAAVRWTAGASHLVTVGTRDRVILQWEHVVDDIAEEERA
;
A
#
# COMPACT_ATOMS: atom_id res chain seq x y z
N HIS A 1 -10.12 9.40 -15.78
CA HIS A 1 -9.23 8.39 -15.27
C HIS A 1 -7.80 8.59 -15.82
N ARG A 2 -7.18 9.73 -15.45
CA ARG A 2 -5.87 10.14 -15.96
C ARG A 2 -4.89 10.31 -14.82
N MET A 3 -3.62 9.92 -15.03
CA MET A 3 -2.51 10.28 -14.16
C MET A 3 -1.63 11.28 -14.91
N TYR A 4 -1.14 12.28 -14.20
CA TYR A 4 -0.19 13.24 -14.69
C TYR A 4 1.11 13.08 -13.91
N VAL A 5 2.20 12.86 -14.62
CA VAL A 5 3.54 12.75 -14.04
C VAL A 5 4.27 14.07 -14.29
N TYR A 6 4.80 14.64 -13.23
CA TYR A 6 5.54 15.90 -13.29
C TYR A 6 6.99 15.68 -12.86
N ALA A 7 7.91 16.24 -13.59
CA ALA A 7 9.28 16.44 -13.14
C ALA A 7 9.34 17.67 -12.23
N VAL A 8 10.13 17.58 -11.16
CA VAL A 8 10.42 18.71 -10.27
C VAL A 8 11.81 19.22 -10.61
N ASP A 9 11.89 20.44 -11.13
CA ASP A 9 13.13 21.08 -11.52
C ASP A 9 13.21 22.50 -10.92
N GLY A 10 14.20 22.74 -10.06
CA GLY A 10 14.40 24.03 -9.39
C GLY A 10 13.16 24.55 -8.63
N GLY A 11 12.28 23.66 -8.14
CA GLY A 11 11.03 24.03 -7.46
C GLY A 11 9.84 24.25 -8.42
N ALA A 12 10.04 24.17 -9.72
CA ALA A 12 8.97 24.23 -10.73
C ALA A 12 8.48 22.82 -11.09
N LEU A 13 7.17 22.69 -11.33
CA LEU A 13 6.55 21.47 -11.83
C LEU A 13 6.43 21.53 -13.35
N ARG A 14 7.08 20.61 -14.05
CA ARG A 14 6.97 20.46 -15.49
C ARG A 14 6.26 19.16 -15.82
N LEU A 15 5.13 19.25 -16.53
CA LEU A 15 4.41 18.06 -16.99
C LEU A 15 5.34 17.21 -17.87
N GLN A 16 5.53 15.96 -17.48
CA GLN A 16 6.35 14.99 -18.19
C GLN A 16 5.50 14.04 -19.02
N ASN A 17 4.51 13.42 -18.39
CA ASN A 17 3.64 12.43 -19.04
C ASN A 17 2.19 12.54 -18.58
N MET A 18 1.29 12.07 -19.45
CA MET A 18 -0.11 11.85 -19.15
C MET A 18 -0.46 10.39 -19.50
N ILE A 19 -0.93 9.63 -18.51
CA ILE A 19 -1.25 8.21 -18.61
C ILE A 19 -2.76 8.03 -18.51
N THR A 20 -3.36 7.29 -19.45
CA THR A 20 -4.81 7.13 -19.59
C THR A 20 -5.27 5.67 -19.61
N GLN A 21 -4.44 4.76 -19.12
CA GLN A 21 -4.65 3.29 -19.21
C GLN A 21 -5.82 2.78 -18.38
N HIS A 22 -6.19 3.45 -17.29
CA HIS A 22 -7.28 3.00 -16.43
C HIS A 22 -8.66 3.40 -16.93
N ASP A 23 -9.62 2.48 -16.85
CA ASP A 23 -11.02 2.72 -17.19
C ASP A 23 -11.87 3.21 -16.02
N ALA A 24 -11.32 3.22 -14.80
CA ALA A 24 -11.99 3.67 -13.59
C ALA A 24 -11.14 4.66 -12.77
N ALA A 25 -11.74 5.26 -11.73
CA ALA A 25 -11.07 6.23 -10.86
C ALA A 25 -9.81 5.62 -10.23
N ILE A 26 -8.68 6.29 -10.37
CA ILE A 26 -7.40 5.89 -9.79
C ILE A 26 -7.44 6.15 -8.29
N LEU A 27 -7.12 5.14 -7.50
CA LEU A 27 -7.21 5.17 -6.05
C LEU A 27 -5.86 5.39 -5.37
N ARG A 28 -4.81 4.73 -5.88
CA ARG A 28 -3.47 4.78 -5.30
C ARG A 28 -2.41 4.74 -6.39
N VAL A 29 -1.27 5.33 -6.09
CA VAL A 29 -0.09 5.37 -6.94
C VAL A 29 1.14 5.18 -6.06
N ASP A 30 2.07 4.32 -6.47
CA ASP A 30 3.37 4.14 -5.83
C ASP A 30 4.48 4.25 -6.86
N PHE A 31 5.59 4.88 -6.48
CA PHE A 31 6.83 4.89 -7.25
C PHE A 31 7.77 3.78 -6.77
N SER A 32 8.61 3.28 -7.68
CA SER A 32 9.75 2.45 -7.30
C SER A 32 10.80 3.25 -6.54
N ALA A 33 11.64 2.56 -5.78
CA ALA A 33 12.85 3.18 -5.25
C ALA A 33 13.74 3.69 -6.41
N PRO A 34 14.54 4.75 -6.18
CA PRO A 34 15.42 5.29 -7.21
C PRO A 34 16.35 4.22 -7.80
N ALA A 35 16.37 4.13 -9.12
CA ALA A 35 17.18 3.21 -9.91
C ALA A 35 17.42 3.83 -11.31
N ASN A 36 18.09 3.10 -12.22
CA ASN A 36 18.31 3.57 -13.59
C ASN A 36 16.99 3.83 -14.34
N VAL A 37 15.94 3.07 -14.01
CA VAL A 37 14.59 3.29 -14.52
C VAL A 37 13.66 3.41 -13.33
N THR A 38 12.88 4.48 -13.30
CA THR A 38 11.85 4.69 -12.29
C THR A 38 10.52 4.11 -12.80
N TYR A 39 9.95 3.22 -12.00
CA TYR A 39 8.66 2.63 -12.30
C TYR A 39 7.55 3.25 -11.45
N LEU A 40 6.35 3.21 -11.98
CA LEU A 40 5.14 3.65 -11.33
C LEU A 40 4.13 2.50 -11.40
N ARG A 41 3.44 2.24 -10.30
CA ARG A 41 2.27 1.37 -10.29
C ARG A 41 1.06 2.14 -9.79
N SER A 42 -0.11 1.79 -10.29
CA SER A 42 -1.36 2.38 -9.85
C SER A 42 -2.47 1.34 -9.82
N ASN A 43 -3.44 1.55 -8.94
CA ASN A 43 -4.68 0.77 -8.95
C ASN A 43 -5.89 1.68 -9.05
N CYS A 44 -6.97 1.13 -9.62
CA CYS A 44 -8.23 1.85 -9.83
C CYS A 44 -9.42 1.17 -9.13
N ALA A 45 -10.57 1.84 -9.16
CA ALA A 45 -11.81 1.37 -8.55
C ALA A 45 -12.40 0.10 -9.23
N ALA A 46 -11.97 -0.20 -10.47
CA ALA A 46 -12.31 -1.45 -11.16
C ALA A 46 -11.47 -2.66 -10.70
N GLY A 47 -10.51 -2.46 -9.77
CA GLY A 47 -9.65 -3.54 -9.29
C GLY A 47 -8.46 -3.84 -10.22
N GLU A 48 -8.13 -2.96 -11.14
CA GLU A 48 -6.95 -3.09 -12.01
C GLU A 48 -5.69 -2.64 -11.28
N LEU A 49 -4.58 -3.33 -11.55
CA LEU A 49 -3.23 -2.93 -11.15
C LEU A 49 -2.39 -2.78 -12.41
N CYS A 50 -1.97 -1.57 -12.69
CA CYS A 50 -1.19 -1.22 -13.88
C CYS A 50 0.22 -0.75 -13.49
N PHE A 51 1.18 -1.00 -14.40
CA PHE A 51 2.59 -0.63 -14.22
C PHE A 51 3.05 0.19 -15.42
N PHE A 52 3.93 1.17 -15.17
CA PHE A 52 4.44 2.09 -16.17
C PHE A 52 5.91 2.43 -15.90
N GLU A 53 6.64 2.82 -16.93
CA GLU A 53 7.85 3.60 -16.77
C GLU A 53 7.48 5.05 -16.48
N ALA A 54 7.99 5.61 -15.39
CA ALA A 54 7.60 6.97 -14.98
C ALA A 54 8.07 8.03 -15.99
N ASP A 55 9.27 7.86 -16.55
CA ASP A 55 9.90 8.85 -17.42
C ASP A 55 9.26 8.90 -18.81
N THR A 56 8.81 7.77 -19.33
CA THR A 56 8.21 7.66 -20.68
C THR A 56 6.70 7.60 -20.68
N GLY A 57 6.08 7.23 -19.53
CA GLY A 57 4.67 6.91 -19.41
C GLY A 57 4.27 5.59 -20.07
N MET A 58 5.25 4.78 -20.51
CA MET A 58 5.01 3.54 -21.23
C MET A 58 4.39 2.48 -20.31
N PHE A 59 3.27 1.88 -20.74
CA PHE A 59 2.60 0.79 -20.04
C PHE A 59 3.42 -0.50 -20.11
N ILE A 60 3.51 -1.21 -18.99
CA ILE A 60 4.23 -2.48 -18.86
C ILE A 60 3.19 -3.60 -18.64
N PRO A 61 2.85 -4.37 -19.67
CA PRO A 61 1.80 -5.40 -19.55
C PRO A 61 2.25 -6.63 -18.74
N ALA A 62 3.55 -6.89 -18.68
CA ALA A 62 4.10 -8.06 -17.98
C ALA A 62 4.58 -7.68 -16.57
N ALA A 63 3.68 -7.72 -15.57
CA ALA A 63 4.00 -7.44 -14.17
C ALA A 63 5.15 -8.31 -13.60
N SER A 64 5.34 -9.52 -14.14
CA SER A 64 6.43 -10.43 -13.75
C SER A 64 7.84 -9.84 -13.97
N ARG A 65 7.99 -8.90 -14.89
CA ARG A 65 9.25 -8.18 -15.14
C ARG A 65 9.65 -7.29 -13.96
N LEU A 66 8.69 -6.91 -13.11
CA LEU A 66 8.86 -5.99 -12.00
C LEU A 66 8.82 -6.69 -10.62
N LYS A 67 8.89 -8.03 -10.60
CA LYS A 67 8.82 -8.81 -9.34
C LYS A 67 9.91 -8.44 -8.33
N ASP A 68 11.10 -8.10 -8.82
CA ASP A 68 12.27 -7.78 -8.00
C ASP A 68 12.48 -6.28 -7.79
N VAL A 69 11.58 -5.46 -8.34
CA VAL A 69 11.64 -4.00 -8.17
C VAL A 69 11.32 -3.63 -6.72
N LYS A 70 12.21 -2.85 -6.12
CA LYS A 70 11.97 -2.26 -4.80
C LYS A 70 11.06 -1.04 -4.95
N TRP A 71 9.97 -1.01 -4.22
CA TRP A 71 9.05 0.11 -4.19
C TRP A 71 9.43 1.10 -3.10
N HIS A 72 9.30 2.40 -3.38
CA HIS A 72 9.54 3.46 -2.39
C HIS A 72 8.41 3.52 -1.35
N SER A 73 7.18 3.28 -1.79
CA SER A 73 5.99 3.20 -0.94
C SER A 73 5.14 1.97 -1.28
N LEU A 74 4.26 1.59 -0.37
CA LEU A 74 3.34 0.49 -0.55
C LEU A 74 1.94 0.96 -0.15
N THR A 75 1.26 1.65 -1.06
CA THR A 75 -0.09 2.16 -0.84
C THR A 75 -1.15 1.48 -1.69
N CYS A 76 -0.73 0.83 -2.79
CA CYS A 76 -1.59 0.02 -3.64
C CYS A 76 -1.96 -1.28 -2.92
N PRO A 77 -3.26 -1.53 -2.65
CA PRO A 77 -3.71 -2.74 -1.95
C PRO A 77 -3.70 -3.99 -2.82
N LEU A 78 -3.36 -3.87 -4.10
CA LEU A 78 -3.24 -4.97 -5.05
C LEU A 78 -1.75 -5.28 -5.32
N GLY A 79 -1.48 -6.54 -5.60
CA GLY A 79 -0.14 -7.00 -5.98
C GLY A 79 0.33 -8.21 -5.16
N TRP A 80 1.39 -8.85 -5.64
CA TRP A 80 1.91 -10.09 -5.06
C TRP A 80 2.23 -9.97 -3.56
N ALA A 81 2.89 -8.89 -3.16
CA ALA A 81 3.35 -8.72 -1.78
C ALA A 81 2.22 -8.51 -0.76
N VAL A 82 0.99 -8.28 -1.21
CA VAL A 82 -0.20 -8.05 -0.37
C VAL A 82 -1.36 -8.97 -0.69
N GLN A 83 -1.20 -9.91 -1.62
CA GLN A 83 -2.31 -10.77 -2.07
C GLN A 83 -2.96 -11.58 -0.95
N GLY A 84 -2.19 -12.00 0.07
CA GLY A 84 -2.70 -12.73 1.22
C GLY A 84 -3.63 -11.91 2.11
N THR A 85 -3.64 -10.58 1.98
CA THR A 85 -4.57 -9.72 2.73
C THR A 85 -6.01 -9.86 2.27
N HIS A 86 -6.24 -10.30 1.04
CA HIS A 86 -7.56 -10.45 0.40
C HIS A 86 -8.17 -11.83 0.62
N ALA A 87 -7.35 -12.87 0.75
CA ALA A 87 -7.79 -14.25 0.67
C ALA A 87 -8.53 -14.77 1.92
N ALA A 88 -8.35 -14.14 3.09
CA ALA A 88 -8.98 -14.55 4.35
C ALA A 88 -10.37 -13.92 4.59
N GLN A 89 -10.97 -13.27 3.58
CA GLN A 89 -12.13 -12.40 3.76
C GLN A 89 -13.44 -13.05 3.26
N ASN A 90 -13.82 -14.17 3.89
CA ASN A 90 -15.14 -14.77 3.63
C ASN A 90 -16.29 -14.02 4.31
N ASP A 91 -15.99 -12.95 5.06
CA ASP A 91 -16.95 -12.13 5.81
C ASP A 91 -17.45 -10.89 5.04
N GLY A 92 -17.11 -10.77 3.74
CA GLY A 92 -17.46 -9.62 2.91
C GLY A 92 -16.58 -8.38 3.15
N SER A 93 -15.53 -8.50 3.97
CA SER A 93 -14.59 -7.40 4.13
C SER A 93 -13.75 -7.18 2.87
N ARG A 94 -13.39 -5.93 2.61
CA ARG A 94 -12.53 -5.52 1.50
C ARG A 94 -11.43 -4.62 2.01
N VAL A 95 -10.21 -4.84 1.53
CA VAL A 95 -9.08 -3.95 1.81
C VAL A 95 -9.33 -2.60 1.13
N THR A 96 -9.23 -1.52 1.91
CA THR A 96 -9.43 -0.15 1.44
C THR A 96 -8.14 0.66 1.45
N ALA A 97 -7.21 0.31 2.34
CA ALA A 97 -5.93 0.99 2.46
C ALA A 97 -4.85 0.02 2.96
N VAL A 98 -3.63 0.23 2.51
CA VAL A 98 -2.44 -0.47 2.99
C VAL A 98 -1.29 0.51 3.16
N ASP A 99 -0.37 0.20 4.07
CA ASP A 99 0.92 0.86 4.17
C ASP A 99 1.93 -0.05 4.85
N CYS A 100 3.21 0.10 4.51
CA CYS A 100 4.28 -0.71 5.03
C CYS A 100 5.57 0.11 5.14
N PRO A 101 6.24 0.12 6.30
CA PRO A 101 7.51 0.83 6.49
C PRO A 101 8.65 0.01 5.86
N LEU A 102 8.78 0.07 4.54
CA LEU A 102 9.68 -0.77 3.74
C LEU A 102 11.17 -0.62 4.11
N ALA A 103 11.55 0.49 4.76
CA ALA A 103 12.90 0.72 5.27
C ALA A 103 13.19 -0.01 6.60
N SER A 104 12.16 -0.56 7.26
CA SER A 104 12.33 -1.31 8.50
C SER A 104 12.96 -2.68 8.24
N ALA A 105 13.80 -3.15 9.17
CA ALA A 105 14.37 -4.51 9.11
C ALA A 105 13.27 -5.61 9.22
N ARG A 106 12.18 -5.31 9.93
CA ARG A 106 11.02 -6.21 10.10
C ARG A 106 9.74 -5.43 9.79
N PRO A 107 9.43 -5.19 8.51
CA PRO A 107 8.30 -4.34 8.14
C PRO A 107 6.97 -5.01 8.50
N SER A 108 6.10 -4.25 9.17
CA SER A 108 4.73 -4.65 9.50
C SER A 108 3.77 -4.03 8.49
N LEU A 109 3.05 -4.87 7.76
CA LEU A 109 2.03 -4.43 6.82
C LEU A 109 0.76 -4.04 7.60
N ALA A 110 0.39 -2.76 7.54
CA ALA A 110 -0.87 -2.25 8.05
C ALA A 110 -1.94 -2.29 6.95
N VAL A 111 -3.13 -2.78 7.29
CA VAL A 111 -4.25 -2.95 6.36
C VAL A 111 -5.52 -2.40 7.01
N GLY A 112 -6.19 -1.46 6.33
CA GLY A 112 -7.52 -0.99 6.69
C GLY A 112 -8.59 -1.65 5.83
N ASP A 113 -9.79 -1.88 6.36
CA ASP A 113 -10.90 -2.47 5.62
C ASP A 113 -12.19 -1.62 5.65
N ASN A 114 -13.19 -2.07 4.88
CA ASN A 114 -14.49 -1.42 4.75
C ASN A 114 -15.38 -1.54 6.00
N PHE A 115 -15.01 -2.36 6.99
CA PHE A 115 -15.70 -2.49 8.29
C PHE A 115 -15.01 -1.70 9.42
N GLY A 116 -14.03 -0.84 9.08
CA GLY A 116 -13.34 -0.01 10.07
C GLY A 116 -12.28 -0.77 10.89
N ARG A 117 -11.91 -1.99 10.48
CA ARG A 117 -10.85 -2.76 11.14
C ARG A 117 -9.48 -2.35 10.59
N VAL A 118 -8.51 -2.32 11.48
CA VAL A 118 -7.09 -2.17 11.16
C VAL A 118 -6.40 -3.49 11.51
N ARG A 119 -5.70 -4.09 10.54
CA ARG A 119 -4.98 -5.34 10.73
C ARG A 119 -3.49 -5.12 10.54
N LEU A 120 -2.69 -5.78 11.37
CA LEU A 120 -1.25 -5.87 11.20
C LEU A 120 -0.87 -7.28 10.77
N LEU A 121 -0.06 -7.38 9.73
CA LEU A 121 0.45 -8.62 9.16
C LEU A 121 1.96 -8.51 8.94
N ARG A 122 2.63 -9.65 8.76
CA ARG A 122 4.02 -9.65 8.27
C ARG A 122 4.07 -9.27 6.79
N TYR A 123 5.10 -8.53 6.42
CA TYR A 123 5.39 -8.23 5.03
C TYR A 123 6.56 -9.09 4.53
N PRO A 124 6.52 -9.63 3.29
CA PRO A 124 5.37 -9.65 2.39
C PRO A 124 4.28 -10.63 2.87
N CYS A 125 3.02 -10.29 2.62
CA CYS A 125 1.86 -11.10 2.93
C CYS A 125 1.36 -11.82 1.68
N THR A 126 1.90 -12.99 1.39
CA THR A 126 1.60 -13.74 0.16
C THR A 126 0.63 -14.90 0.39
N SER A 127 0.47 -15.34 1.63
CA SER A 127 -0.36 -16.49 2.00
C SER A 127 -1.75 -16.05 2.44
N ALA A 128 -2.77 -16.75 1.95
CA ALA A 128 -4.16 -16.64 2.41
C ALA A 128 -4.34 -16.96 3.90
N LEU A 129 -3.44 -17.77 4.46
CA LEU A 129 -3.46 -18.22 5.85
C LEU A 129 -2.57 -17.37 6.76
N ALA A 130 -2.12 -16.21 6.29
CA ALA A 130 -1.26 -15.32 7.07
C ALA A 130 -1.96 -14.90 8.37
N LYS A 131 -1.28 -15.11 9.50
CA LYS A 131 -1.77 -14.65 10.80
C LYS A 131 -1.79 -13.13 10.83
N SER A 132 -2.84 -12.53 11.40
CA SER A 132 -2.96 -11.09 11.59
C SER A 132 -3.43 -10.76 13.00
N LYS A 133 -2.98 -9.62 13.53
CA LYS A 133 -3.60 -8.96 14.70
C LYS A 133 -4.61 -7.95 14.18
N ALA A 134 -5.84 -7.98 14.65
CA ALA A 134 -6.93 -7.10 14.19
C ALA A 134 -7.41 -6.21 15.33
N TYR A 135 -7.55 -4.93 15.01
CA TYR A 135 -7.96 -3.88 15.94
C TYR A 135 -9.20 -3.17 15.39
N ARG A 136 -10.10 -2.78 16.29
CA ARG A 136 -11.30 -1.98 15.98
C ARG A 136 -11.14 -0.59 16.58
N GLY A 137 -11.48 0.42 15.82
CA GLY A 137 -11.40 1.81 16.27
C GLY A 137 -12.27 2.74 15.44
N HIS A 138 -12.42 2.44 14.15
CA HIS A 138 -13.27 3.21 13.25
C HIS A 138 -14.67 2.62 13.18
N ALA A 139 -15.69 3.52 13.19
CA ALA A 139 -17.09 3.18 12.98
C ALA A 139 -17.49 3.18 11.48
N ALA A 140 -16.55 3.47 10.58
CA ALA A 140 -16.74 3.56 9.14
C ALA A 140 -15.53 2.94 8.43
N PRO A 141 -15.60 2.70 7.09
CA PRO A 141 -14.46 2.22 6.33
C PRO A 141 -13.19 3.04 6.57
N VAL A 142 -12.04 2.38 6.68
CA VAL A 142 -10.75 3.03 6.82
C VAL A 142 -10.34 3.65 5.48
N ALA A 143 -10.19 4.96 5.42
CA ALA A 143 -9.81 5.68 4.19
C ALA A 143 -8.31 5.60 3.91
N ALA A 144 -7.51 5.68 4.97
CA ALA A 144 -6.05 5.65 4.88
C ALA A 144 -5.43 5.04 6.13
N VAL A 145 -4.29 4.41 5.94
CA VAL A 145 -3.36 3.98 7.00
C VAL A 145 -1.98 4.48 6.62
N ARG A 146 -1.20 4.99 7.58
CA ARG A 146 0.18 5.46 7.34
C ARG A 146 1.05 5.22 8.55
N TRP A 147 2.18 4.59 8.32
CA TRP A 147 3.25 4.50 9.30
C TRP A 147 3.98 5.83 9.43
N THR A 148 4.37 6.19 10.64
CA THR A 148 5.35 7.27 10.86
C THR A 148 6.73 6.84 10.37
N ALA A 149 7.62 7.81 10.12
CA ALA A 149 8.94 7.54 9.53
C ALA A 149 9.77 6.51 10.30
N GLY A 150 9.66 6.46 11.62
CA GLY A 150 10.35 5.47 12.48
C GLY A 150 9.55 4.19 12.74
N ALA A 151 8.38 4.02 12.11
CA ALA A 151 7.46 2.90 12.35
C ALA A 151 7.03 2.71 13.83
N SER A 152 7.21 3.74 14.66
CA SER A 152 6.80 3.73 16.06
C SER A 152 5.29 3.92 16.24
N HIS A 153 4.64 4.56 15.27
CA HIS A 153 3.21 4.79 15.31
C HIS A 153 2.58 4.54 13.94
N LEU A 154 1.31 4.13 13.97
CA LEU A 154 0.44 4.04 12.82
C LEU A 154 -0.66 5.09 12.96
N VAL A 155 -0.89 5.87 11.91
CA VAL A 155 -2.02 6.80 11.83
C VAL A 155 -3.06 6.24 10.89
N THR A 156 -4.32 6.25 11.30
CA THR A 156 -5.44 5.77 10.49
C THR A 156 -6.56 6.80 10.44
N VAL A 157 -7.25 6.85 9.30
CA VAL A 157 -8.33 7.82 9.05
C VAL A 157 -9.56 7.05 8.58
N GLY A 158 -10.69 7.30 9.20
CA GLY A 158 -11.99 6.77 8.75
C GLY A 158 -12.65 7.68 7.70
N THR A 159 -13.56 7.11 6.90
CA THR A 159 -14.21 7.85 5.80
C THR A 159 -15.33 8.78 6.30
N ARG A 160 -16.23 8.28 7.14
CA ARG A 160 -17.47 8.97 7.57
C ARG A 160 -17.55 9.21 9.06
N ASP A 161 -16.77 8.52 9.86
CA ASP A 161 -16.68 8.72 11.31
C ASP A 161 -15.95 10.00 11.71
N ARG A 162 -15.22 10.63 10.74
CA ARG A 162 -14.44 11.85 10.93
C ARG A 162 -13.37 11.72 12.01
N VAL A 163 -12.84 10.52 12.20
CA VAL A 163 -11.87 10.20 13.24
C VAL A 163 -10.51 9.96 12.62
N ILE A 164 -9.49 10.51 13.27
CA ILE A 164 -8.08 10.16 13.06
C ILE A 164 -7.62 9.47 14.34
N LEU A 165 -7.08 8.26 14.21
CA LEU A 165 -6.52 7.50 15.32
C LEU A 165 -5.01 7.38 15.14
N GLN A 166 -4.29 7.54 16.23
CA GLN A 166 -2.87 7.22 16.32
C GLN A 166 -2.71 5.99 17.22
N TRP A 167 -1.98 5.01 16.73
CA TRP A 167 -1.72 3.74 17.40
C TRP A 167 -0.23 3.66 17.69
N GLU A 168 0.13 3.34 18.92
CA GLU A 168 1.52 3.01 19.25
C GLU A 168 1.83 1.60 18.77
N HIS A 169 2.99 1.43 18.13
CA HIS A 169 3.48 0.12 17.68
C HIS A 169 4.35 -0.49 18.77
N VAL A 170 3.77 -1.38 19.54
CA VAL A 170 4.51 -2.18 20.53
C VAL A 170 5.00 -3.46 19.84
N VAL A 171 6.31 -3.63 19.78
CA VAL A 171 6.94 -4.86 19.31
C VAL A 171 7.09 -5.78 20.51
N ASP A 172 6.35 -6.89 20.54
CA ASP A 172 6.51 -7.91 21.56
C ASP A 172 7.83 -8.67 21.31
N ASP A 173 8.84 -8.46 22.12
CA ASP A 173 10.14 -9.17 22.06
C ASP A 173 10.04 -10.66 22.45
N ILE A 174 8.89 -11.07 23.00
CA ILE A 174 8.63 -12.43 23.52
C ILE A 174 8.64 -13.51 22.40
N ALA A 175 8.61 -13.14 21.15
CA ALA A 175 8.56 -14.11 20.04
C ALA A 175 9.93 -14.71 19.64
N GLU A 176 11.03 -14.36 20.28
CA GLU A 176 12.36 -14.91 19.99
C GLU A 176 12.71 -16.14 20.83
N GLU A 177 12.14 -16.30 22.02
CA GLU A 177 12.44 -17.45 22.90
C GLU A 177 11.75 -18.76 22.48
N GLU A 178 10.69 -18.73 21.68
CA GLU A 178 10.01 -19.94 21.20
C GLU A 178 10.60 -20.52 19.90
N ARG A 179 11.75 -20.03 19.42
CA ARG A 179 12.42 -20.49 18.20
C ARG A 179 13.84 -20.99 18.38
N ALA A 180 14.28 -21.17 19.63
CA ALA A 180 15.56 -21.80 19.94
C ALA A 180 15.44 -23.32 20.03
#